data_f5e17a9ad6cc6819c5cfa1a49152d11c
#
_entry.id   f5e17a9ad6cc6819c5cfa1a49152d11c
#
_cell.length_a   1.000
_cell.length_b   1.000
_cell.length_c   1.000
_cell.angle_alpha   90.00
_cell.angle_beta   90.00
_cell.angle_gamma   90.00
#
_symmetry.space_group_name_H-M   'P 1'
#
loop_
_entity.id
_entity.type
_entity.pdbx_description
1 polymer ?
#
loop_
_entity_poly.entity_id
_entity_poly.type
_entity_poly.pdbx_seq_one_letter_code
_entity_poly.pdbx_strand_id
1 'polypeptide(L)'
;MQEKMKKLMERAAGADWKLNPKWEFTACSTPQQNGLVEVEFATIAGRARAMCNAAHMNDKIRILVANEVLMYSNALGNLVVDKDQSQTHYQLMGLQNPKWAIPGAMRTFGEAGVVTCGKHGKLGDRGIPMVFVGYAENHFHYCYRMWNPASRQITESHDVIWI
;
A
#
# COMPACT_ATOMS: atom_id res chain seq x y z
N MET A 1 -17.12 -14.89 -17.42
CA MET A 1 -15.97 -14.36 -16.66
C MET A 1 -16.08 -12.85 -16.42
N GLN A 2 -16.36 -12.05 -17.45
CA GLN A 2 -16.50 -10.57 -17.40
C GLN A 2 -17.51 -10.07 -16.35
N GLU A 3 -18.72 -10.62 -16.32
CA GLU A 3 -19.74 -10.19 -15.36
C GLU A 3 -19.38 -10.44 -13.89
N LYS A 4 -18.63 -11.52 -13.63
CA LYS A 4 -18.17 -11.83 -12.28
C LYS A 4 -17.10 -10.84 -11.81
N MET A 5 -16.17 -10.47 -12.69
CA MET A 5 -15.16 -9.44 -12.43
C MET A 5 -15.79 -8.06 -12.24
N LYS A 6 -16.75 -7.68 -13.10
CA LYS A 6 -17.49 -6.43 -12.96
C LYS A 6 -18.18 -6.32 -11.60
N LYS A 7 -18.90 -7.37 -11.17
CA LYS A 7 -19.54 -7.42 -9.84
C LYS A 7 -18.53 -7.36 -8.68
N LEU A 8 -17.35 -7.94 -8.83
CA LEU A 8 -16.30 -7.85 -7.82
C LEU A 8 -15.75 -6.42 -7.70
N MET A 9 -15.54 -5.75 -8.81
CA MET A 9 -15.06 -4.36 -8.83
C MET A 9 -16.12 -3.39 -8.32
N GLU A 10 -17.39 -3.57 -8.69
CA GLU A 10 -18.51 -2.79 -8.16
C GLU A 10 -18.65 -2.95 -6.63
N ARG A 11 -18.39 -4.14 -6.09
CA ARG A 11 -18.35 -4.39 -4.65
C ARG A 11 -17.16 -3.74 -3.96
N ALA A 12 -16.00 -3.75 -4.60
CA ALA A 12 -14.77 -3.18 -4.04
C ALA A 12 -14.79 -1.64 -4.03
N ALA A 13 -15.45 -1.03 -5.01
CA ALA A 13 -15.49 0.42 -5.18
C ALA A 13 -16.66 1.13 -4.47
N GLY A 14 -17.63 0.39 -3.93
CA GLY A 14 -18.83 0.95 -3.32
C GLY A 14 -19.83 1.53 -4.33
N ALA A 15 -20.89 2.17 -3.82
CA ALA A 15 -22.02 2.67 -4.62
C ALA A 15 -21.67 3.87 -5.54
N ASP A 16 -20.54 4.52 -5.32
CA ASP A 16 -20.11 5.73 -6.06
C ASP A 16 -19.21 5.46 -7.28
N TRP A 17 -19.10 4.20 -7.71
CA TRP A 17 -18.30 3.83 -8.88
C TRP A 17 -18.93 4.40 -10.17
N LYS A 18 -18.38 5.51 -10.64
CA LYS A 18 -18.82 6.20 -11.86
C LYS A 18 -18.11 5.72 -13.14
N LEU A 19 -17.05 4.90 -13.00
CA LEU A 19 -16.31 4.40 -14.14
C LEU A 19 -17.02 3.21 -14.78
N ASN A 20 -17.21 3.28 -16.09
CA ASN A 20 -17.67 2.16 -16.90
C ASN A 20 -16.46 1.55 -17.62
N PRO A 21 -15.71 0.62 -16.99
CA PRO A 21 -14.48 0.10 -17.57
C PRO A 21 -14.78 -0.65 -18.87
N LYS A 22 -14.08 -0.27 -19.93
CA LYS A 22 -14.09 -1.01 -21.19
C LYS A 22 -13.13 -2.18 -21.04
N TRP A 23 -13.66 -3.39 -21.23
CA TRP A 23 -12.86 -4.62 -21.19
C TRP A 23 -12.28 -4.91 -22.56
N GLU A 24 -10.95 -4.94 -22.65
CA GLU A 24 -10.23 -5.35 -23.83
C GLU A 24 -9.39 -6.59 -23.50
N PHE A 25 -9.37 -7.55 -24.42
CA PHE A 25 -8.60 -8.77 -24.25
C PHE A 25 -7.49 -8.76 -25.29
N THR A 26 -6.29 -9.11 -24.84
CA THR A 26 -5.19 -9.36 -25.77
C THR A 26 -5.40 -10.63 -26.55
N ALA A 27 -4.99 -10.66 -27.80
CA ALA A 27 -5.01 -11.88 -28.60
C ALA A 27 -4.04 -12.92 -28.00
N CYS A 28 -4.33 -14.19 -28.21
CA CYS A 28 -3.42 -15.26 -27.80
C CYS A 28 -2.03 -15.05 -28.39
N SER A 29 -0.99 -15.23 -27.58
CA SER A 29 0.42 -15.15 -27.99
C SER A 29 0.87 -13.76 -28.51
N THR A 30 0.23 -12.68 -28.03
CA THR A 30 0.64 -11.29 -28.34
C THR A 30 1.05 -10.52 -27.10
N PRO A 31 2.23 -10.82 -26.50
CA PRO A 31 2.71 -10.15 -25.28
C PRO A 31 2.90 -8.63 -25.46
N GLN A 32 3.15 -8.16 -26.69
CA GLN A 32 3.32 -6.73 -26.98
C GLN A 32 2.08 -5.89 -26.64
N GLN A 33 0.89 -6.47 -26.63
CA GLN A 33 -0.35 -5.78 -26.24
C GLN A 33 -0.45 -5.50 -24.73
N ASN A 34 0.35 -6.20 -23.91
CA ASN A 34 0.44 -6.02 -22.46
C ASN A 34 1.60 -5.13 -22.01
N GLY A 35 2.36 -4.55 -22.96
CA GLY A 35 3.59 -3.83 -22.64
C GLY A 35 3.45 -2.73 -21.60
N LEU A 36 2.34 -1.97 -21.61
CA LEU A 36 2.09 -0.94 -20.59
C LEU A 36 1.93 -1.52 -19.18
N VAL A 37 1.21 -2.63 -19.06
CA VAL A 37 1.01 -3.32 -17.79
C VAL A 37 2.32 -3.92 -17.28
N GLU A 38 3.14 -4.49 -18.15
CA GLU A 38 4.45 -5.05 -17.80
C GLU A 38 5.42 -3.95 -17.32
N VAL A 39 5.44 -2.80 -17.98
CA VAL A 39 6.23 -1.63 -17.56
C VAL A 39 5.78 -1.15 -16.17
N GLU A 40 4.47 -1.05 -15.92
CA GLU A 40 3.98 -0.63 -14.61
C GLU A 40 4.32 -1.64 -13.50
N PHE A 41 4.20 -2.94 -13.76
CA PHE A 41 4.66 -3.95 -12.81
C PHE A 41 6.16 -3.86 -12.53
N ALA A 42 6.99 -3.64 -13.55
CA ALA A 42 8.42 -3.44 -13.38
C ALA A 42 8.73 -2.18 -12.54
N THR A 43 7.98 -1.11 -12.76
CA THR A 43 8.10 0.15 -12.02
C THR A 43 7.72 -0.04 -10.54
N ILE A 44 6.59 -0.67 -10.24
CA ILE A 44 6.15 -0.97 -8.87
C ILE A 44 7.19 -1.85 -8.17
N ALA A 45 7.67 -2.91 -8.83
CA ALA A 45 8.69 -3.80 -8.27
C ALA A 45 10.03 -3.09 -8.05
N GLY A 46 10.41 -2.17 -8.94
CA GLY A 46 11.60 -1.33 -8.80
C GLY A 46 11.52 -0.41 -7.58
N ARG A 47 10.41 0.30 -7.41
CA ARG A 47 10.15 1.14 -6.22
C ARG A 47 10.13 0.30 -4.93
N ALA A 48 9.45 -0.85 -4.92
CA ALA A 48 9.40 -1.76 -3.78
C ALA A 48 10.81 -2.23 -3.37
N ARG A 49 11.65 -2.59 -4.34
CA ARG A 49 13.05 -2.96 -4.10
C ARG A 49 13.85 -1.81 -3.49
N ALA A 50 13.69 -0.60 -4.01
CA ALA A 50 14.35 0.58 -3.48
C ALA A 50 13.94 0.87 -2.02
N MET A 51 12.65 0.74 -1.69
CA MET A 51 12.15 0.88 -0.32
C MET A 51 12.75 -0.15 0.63
N CYS A 52 12.78 -1.43 0.23
CA CYS A 52 13.41 -2.49 1.03
C CYS A 52 14.91 -2.26 1.23
N ASN A 53 15.61 -1.73 0.21
CA ASN A 53 17.03 -1.38 0.32
C ASN A 53 17.24 -0.21 1.30
N ALA A 54 16.44 0.84 1.20
CA ALA A 54 16.49 1.99 2.10
C ALA A 54 16.20 1.60 3.56
N ALA A 55 15.30 0.64 3.76
CA ALA A 55 14.96 0.08 5.07
C ALA A 55 15.98 -0.99 5.57
N HIS A 56 17.06 -1.23 4.83
CA HIS A 56 18.09 -2.24 5.15
C HIS A 56 17.54 -3.65 5.40
N MET A 57 16.44 -4.02 4.74
CA MET A 57 15.81 -5.32 4.90
C MET A 57 16.60 -6.41 4.17
N ASN A 58 16.87 -7.51 4.86
CA ASN A 58 17.46 -8.70 4.23
C ASN A 58 16.43 -9.49 3.43
N ASP A 59 16.86 -10.42 2.59
CA ASP A 59 15.97 -11.14 1.66
C ASP A 59 14.86 -11.93 2.36
N LYS A 60 15.12 -12.47 3.55
CA LYS A 60 14.10 -13.20 4.33
C LYS A 60 12.97 -12.27 4.77
N ILE A 61 13.30 -11.07 5.22
CA ILE A 61 12.31 -10.05 5.62
C ILE A 61 11.55 -9.56 4.40
N ARG A 62 12.23 -9.29 3.27
CA ARG A 62 11.61 -8.86 2.01
C ARG A 62 10.50 -9.80 1.55
N ILE A 63 10.73 -11.11 1.64
CA ILE A 63 9.70 -12.11 1.31
C ILE A 63 8.50 -12.00 2.23
N LEU A 64 8.71 -11.80 3.54
CA LEU A 64 7.63 -11.71 4.52
C LEU A 64 6.76 -10.47 4.34
N VAL A 65 7.35 -9.35 3.92
CA VAL A 65 6.63 -8.07 3.72
C VAL A 65 6.38 -7.76 2.23
N ALA A 66 6.59 -8.71 1.32
CA ALA A 66 6.52 -8.48 -0.12
C ALA A 66 5.18 -7.89 -0.56
N ASN A 67 4.08 -8.40 -0.06
CA ASN A 67 2.74 -7.90 -0.38
C ASN A 67 2.57 -6.45 0.09
N GLU A 68 3.01 -6.15 1.30
CA GLU A 68 2.88 -4.81 1.89
C GLU A 68 3.70 -3.77 1.12
N VAL A 69 4.94 -4.08 0.78
CA VAL A 69 5.78 -3.15 0.04
C VAL A 69 5.28 -2.91 -1.39
N LEU A 70 4.72 -3.93 -2.05
CA LEU A 70 4.12 -3.78 -3.37
C LEU A 70 2.85 -2.92 -3.30
N MET A 71 1.97 -3.16 -2.33
CA MET A 71 0.76 -2.36 -2.12
C MET A 71 1.12 -0.90 -1.82
N TYR A 72 2.06 -0.66 -0.91
CA TYR A 72 2.49 0.69 -0.57
C TYR A 72 3.17 1.40 -1.76
N SER A 73 4.02 0.70 -2.51
CA SER A 73 4.64 1.20 -3.74
C SER A 73 3.60 1.62 -4.78
N ASN A 74 2.59 0.80 -5.00
CA ASN A 74 1.48 1.10 -5.91
C ASN A 74 0.68 2.33 -5.44
N ALA A 75 0.34 2.39 -4.14
CA ALA A 75 -0.39 3.51 -3.57
C ALA A 75 0.39 4.84 -3.71
N LEU A 76 1.70 4.83 -3.48
CA LEU A 76 2.56 5.99 -3.71
C LEU A 76 2.64 6.36 -5.20
N GLY A 77 2.70 5.38 -6.10
CA GLY A 77 2.68 5.60 -7.54
C GLY A 77 1.44 6.36 -7.99
N ASN A 78 0.29 5.98 -7.45
CA ASN A 78 -0.99 6.63 -7.76
C ASN A 78 -1.14 8.05 -7.19
N LEU A 79 -0.25 8.49 -6.32
CA LEU A 79 -0.17 9.88 -5.82
C LEU A 79 0.73 10.77 -6.67
N VAL A 80 1.51 10.20 -7.58
CA VAL A 80 2.38 10.99 -8.47
C VAL A 80 1.51 11.72 -9.48
N VAL A 81 1.88 12.97 -9.74
CA VAL A 81 1.31 13.80 -10.81
C VAL A 81 2.33 13.82 -11.95
N ASP A 82 1.93 13.36 -13.12
CA ASP A 82 2.77 13.39 -14.30
C ASP A 82 2.98 14.82 -14.79
N LYS A 83 4.08 15.07 -15.52
CA LYS A 83 4.49 16.41 -15.97
C LYS A 83 3.42 17.16 -16.77
N ASP A 84 2.62 16.42 -17.51
CA ASP A 84 1.59 16.98 -18.40
C ASP A 84 0.19 16.97 -17.78
N GLN A 85 0.09 16.61 -16.50
CA GLN A 85 -1.17 16.48 -15.76
C GLN A 85 -1.16 17.36 -14.52
N SER A 86 -2.33 17.78 -14.08
CA SER A 86 -2.54 18.56 -12.85
C SER A 86 -3.15 17.73 -11.71
N GLN A 87 -3.42 16.47 -11.96
CA GLN A 87 -4.16 15.57 -11.06
C GLN A 87 -3.39 14.28 -10.82
N THR A 88 -3.58 13.69 -9.64
CA THR A 88 -3.04 12.37 -9.31
C THR A 88 -3.82 11.28 -10.06
N HIS A 89 -3.26 10.08 -10.17
CA HIS A 89 -3.97 8.94 -10.78
C HIS A 89 -5.27 8.60 -10.02
N TYR A 90 -5.32 8.76 -8.70
CA TYR A 90 -6.58 8.64 -7.94
C TYR A 90 -7.64 9.63 -8.43
N GLN A 91 -7.28 10.89 -8.60
CA GLN A 91 -8.20 11.93 -9.07
C GLN A 91 -8.65 11.72 -10.53
N LEU A 92 -7.75 11.25 -11.39
CA LEU A 92 -8.08 10.87 -12.77
C LEU A 92 -9.09 9.72 -12.84
N MET A 93 -9.04 8.81 -11.87
CA MET A 93 -10.02 7.72 -11.72
C MET A 93 -11.34 8.18 -11.04
N GLY A 94 -11.49 9.47 -10.74
CA GLY A 94 -12.65 10.00 -10.04
C GLY A 94 -12.66 9.69 -8.54
N LEU A 95 -11.54 9.23 -7.99
CA LEU A 95 -11.37 8.93 -6.58
C LEU A 95 -10.73 10.13 -5.85
N GLN A 96 -10.91 10.20 -4.55
CA GLN A 96 -10.15 11.11 -3.71
C GLN A 96 -8.79 10.50 -3.36
N ASN A 97 -7.79 11.36 -3.17
CA ASN A 97 -6.52 10.88 -2.61
C ASN A 97 -6.76 10.24 -1.23
N PRO A 98 -6.00 9.18 -0.89
CA PRO A 98 -6.10 8.56 0.42
C PRO A 98 -5.91 9.59 1.54
N LYS A 99 -6.67 9.48 2.60
CA LYS A 99 -6.66 10.44 3.73
C LYS A 99 -5.30 10.53 4.44
N TRP A 100 -4.48 9.48 4.35
CA TRP A 100 -3.13 9.46 4.89
C TRP A 100 -2.10 10.18 4.00
N ALA A 101 -2.46 10.48 2.74
CA ALA A 101 -1.56 11.13 1.78
C ALA A 101 -1.46 12.65 2.03
N ILE A 102 -0.97 13.01 3.21
CA ILE A 102 -0.75 14.40 3.61
C ILE A 102 0.73 14.73 3.46
N PRO A 103 1.10 15.72 2.62
CA PRO A 103 2.49 16.13 2.47
C PRO A 103 3.15 16.45 3.83
N GLY A 104 4.33 15.91 4.07
CA GLY A 104 5.08 16.08 5.31
C GLY A 104 4.64 15.20 6.48
N ALA A 105 3.50 14.50 6.38
CA ALA A 105 3.04 13.57 7.40
C ALA A 105 3.16 12.09 6.99
N MET A 106 3.53 11.84 5.74
CA MET A 106 3.75 10.48 5.25
C MET A 106 4.98 9.83 5.88
N ARG A 107 4.85 8.55 6.19
CA ARG A 107 5.91 7.76 6.82
C ARG A 107 6.75 7.01 5.79
N THR A 108 8.01 6.81 6.13
CA THR A 108 8.93 6.04 5.30
C THR A 108 8.72 4.54 5.52
N PHE A 109 8.63 3.77 4.44
CA PHE A 109 8.56 2.31 4.56
C PHE A 109 9.76 1.77 5.33
N GLY A 110 9.51 0.92 6.31
CA GLY A 110 10.58 0.39 7.16
C GLY A 110 10.92 1.25 8.38
N GLU A 111 10.24 2.38 8.59
CA GLU A 111 10.43 3.24 9.78
C GLU A 111 10.08 2.48 11.06
N ALA A 112 10.93 2.58 12.07
CA ALA A 112 10.72 1.92 13.35
C ALA A 112 9.80 2.72 14.26
N GLY A 113 8.94 2.02 14.98
CA GLY A 113 8.06 2.63 15.97
C GLY A 113 7.69 1.64 17.06
N VAL A 114 7.23 2.15 18.18
CA VAL A 114 6.72 1.37 19.31
C VAL A 114 5.20 1.46 19.31
N VAL A 115 4.54 0.31 19.13
CA VAL A 115 3.08 0.20 19.18
C VAL A 115 2.64 -0.09 20.59
N THR A 116 1.70 0.68 21.09
CA THR A 116 1.12 0.46 22.42
C THR A 116 0.32 -0.83 22.45
N CYS A 117 0.70 -1.77 23.33
CA CYS A 117 -0.03 -3.00 23.57
C CYS A 117 -0.92 -2.85 24.80
N GLY A 118 -2.22 -3.19 24.63
CA GLY A 118 -3.17 -3.16 25.72
C GLY A 118 -2.89 -4.21 26.79
N LYS A 119 -3.18 -3.87 28.04
CA LYS A 119 -3.31 -4.75 29.23
C LYS A 119 -2.14 -5.70 29.51
N HIS A 120 -1.00 -5.14 29.79
CA HIS A 120 0.01 -5.80 30.62
C HIS A 120 -0.14 -5.34 32.08
N GLY A 121 0.32 -6.16 33.04
CA GLY A 121 0.31 -5.79 34.46
C GLY A 121 1.04 -4.45 34.71
N LYS A 122 0.86 -3.88 35.90
CA LYS A 122 1.37 -2.52 36.22
C LYS A 122 2.86 -2.29 35.96
N LEU A 123 3.66 -3.38 35.90
CA LEU A 123 5.12 -3.37 35.67
C LEU A 123 5.53 -4.01 34.34
N GLY A 124 4.57 -4.40 33.49
CA GLY A 124 4.87 -5.01 32.19
C GLY A 124 5.13 -3.95 31.10
N ASP A 125 5.91 -4.35 30.09
CA ASP A 125 6.17 -3.52 28.91
C ASP A 125 4.86 -3.18 28.22
N ARG A 126 4.64 -1.90 27.96
CA ARG A 126 3.42 -1.38 27.30
C ARG A 126 3.57 -1.15 25.81
N GLY A 127 4.75 -1.38 25.28
CA GLY A 127 5.05 -1.14 23.88
C GLY A 127 5.82 -2.28 23.25
N ILE A 128 5.49 -2.59 22.00
CA ILE A 128 6.22 -3.56 21.18
C ILE A 128 6.90 -2.80 20.03
N PRO A 129 8.21 -2.97 19.84
CA PRO A 129 8.89 -2.40 18.68
C PRO A 129 8.42 -3.10 17.41
N MET A 130 7.98 -2.32 16.45
CA MET A 130 7.46 -2.77 15.16
C MET A 130 7.99 -1.88 14.04
N VAL A 131 7.78 -2.32 12.82
CA VAL A 131 8.25 -1.64 11.60
C VAL A 131 7.05 -1.24 10.76
N PHE A 132 7.03 0.01 10.29
CA PHE A 132 5.99 0.52 9.42
C PHE A 132 6.04 -0.14 8.03
N VAL A 133 4.91 -0.66 7.59
CA VAL A 133 4.77 -1.34 6.29
C VAL A 133 3.63 -0.80 5.43
N GLY A 134 2.90 0.21 5.90
CA GLY A 134 1.83 0.84 5.12
C GLY A 134 0.74 1.46 5.98
N TYR A 135 -0.30 1.92 5.33
CA TYR A 135 -1.49 2.50 5.98
C TYR A 135 -2.68 1.55 5.88
N ALA A 136 -3.55 1.56 6.88
CA ALA A 136 -4.79 0.81 6.86
C ALA A 136 -5.84 1.53 6.01
N GLU A 137 -6.47 0.82 5.06
CA GLU A 137 -7.37 1.43 4.07
C GLU A 137 -8.74 1.81 4.66
N ASN A 138 -9.27 1.01 5.61
CA ASN A 138 -10.63 1.12 6.12
C ASN A 138 -10.74 1.78 7.49
N HIS A 139 -9.73 2.56 7.88
CA HIS A 139 -9.65 3.21 9.19
C HIS A 139 -9.65 4.75 9.07
N PHE A 140 -9.81 5.42 10.21
CA PHE A 140 -9.59 6.85 10.33
C PHE A 140 -8.15 7.23 9.95
N HIS A 141 -7.90 8.53 9.79
CA HIS A 141 -6.57 9.08 9.52
C HIS A 141 -5.52 8.48 10.47
N TYR A 142 -4.32 8.25 9.94
CA TYR A 142 -3.17 7.80 10.73
C TYR A 142 -3.30 6.43 11.41
N CYS A 143 -4.05 5.50 10.83
CA CYS A 143 -3.94 4.10 11.20
C CYS A 143 -2.85 3.45 10.36
N TYR A 144 -1.83 2.95 11.04
CA TYR A 144 -0.62 2.41 10.45
C TYR A 144 -0.66 0.88 10.48
N ARG A 145 -0.17 0.27 9.42
CA ARG A 145 0.11 -1.17 9.38
C ARG A 145 1.54 -1.38 9.85
N MET A 146 1.68 -2.03 10.98
CA MET A 146 2.95 -2.24 11.67
C MET A 146 3.30 -3.73 11.67
N TRP A 147 4.45 -4.07 11.12
CA TRP A 147 4.96 -5.44 11.11
C TRP A 147 5.79 -5.71 12.36
N ASN A 148 5.45 -6.77 13.08
CA ASN A 148 6.18 -7.23 14.25
C ASN A 148 7.25 -8.24 13.85
N PRO A 149 8.55 -7.94 14.01
CA PRO A 149 9.64 -8.85 13.63
C PRO A 149 9.64 -10.16 14.44
N ALA A 150 9.18 -10.14 15.68
CA ALA A 150 9.20 -11.31 16.56
C ALA A 150 8.08 -12.31 16.23
N SER A 151 6.84 -11.82 16.09
CA SER A 151 5.68 -12.67 15.76
C SER A 151 5.48 -12.85 14.25
N ARG A 152 6.13 -12.03 13.41
CA ARG A 152 5.95 -11.95 11.94
C ARG A 152 4.52 -11.60 11.51
N GLN A 153 3.75 -10.98 12.39
CA GLN A 153 2.38 -10.55 12.14
C GLN A 153 2.32 -9.07 11.87
N ILE A 154 1.29 -8.66 11.14
CA ILE A 154 0.96 -7.26 10.90
C ILE A 154 -0.19 -6.88 11.81
N THR A 155 -0.05 -5.75 12.47
CA THR A 155 -1.06 -5.17 13.36
C THR A 155 -1.39 -3.76 12.88
N GLU A 156 -2.66 -3.40 12.90
CA GLU A 156 -3.11 -2.06 12.62
C GLU A 156 -3.23 -1.26 13.93
N SER A 157 -2.59 -0.09 13.96
CA SER A 157 -2.59 0.77 15.15
C SER A 157 -2.48 2.23 14.76
N HIS A 158 -3.15 3.09 15.53
CA HIS A 158 -2.96 4.54 15.46
C HIS A 158 -2.00 5.04 16.56
N ASP A 159 -1.83 4.25 17.62
CA ASP A 159 -0.97 4.59 18.77
C ASP A 159 0.46 4.09 18.53
N VAL A 160 1.22 4.86 17.79
CA VAL A 160 2.62 4.56 17.46
C VAL A 160 3.51 5.70 17.89
N ILE A 161 4.52 5.39 18.69
CA ILE A 161 5.61 6.30 19.05
C ILE A 161 6.77 6.01 18.09
N TRP A 162 7.11 6.96 17.26
CA TRP A 162 8.18 6.84 16.26
C TRP A 162 9.56 7.01 16.90
N ILE A 163 10.55 6.26 16.39
CA ILE A 163 11.94 6.26 16.90
C ILE A 163 12.85 6.99 15.92
#